data_878c1438d157ce810bdd325b878d39a6
#
_entry.id   878c1438d157ce810bdd325b878d39a6
#
_cell.length_a   1.000
_cell.length_b   1.000
_cell.length_c   1.000
_cell.angle_alpha   90.00
_cell.angle_beta   90.00
_cell.angle_gamma   90.00
#
_symmetry.space_group_name_H-M   'P 1'
#
loop_
_entity.id
_entity.type
_entity.pdbx_description
1 polymer ?
#
loop_
_entity_poly.entity_id
_entity_poly.type
_entity_poly.pdbx_seq_one_letter_code
_entity_poly.pdbx_strand_id
1 'polypeptide(L)'
;MLFRSYKNIKFIKPGSSHTCYAVYRIGWFKKNDTWDDSDRNPNRVNIIPLQQTSSDILGLEYKELNYGLNLPKLKRPIKQKYVVFGPNATSGCKEWVYENWVNLSKMFKEKGYEVVILTQKQFKIEGTINVWGESFHVVANYLHHAEHFIGLGSGLSWLNWSLGKHTFMINGFSRESHEGRSNTTQIFNNNTCIFCWNDEVFTFDSGDWDWCPVYKGKEKQHICQRGITALKVFDCIMTTPQ
;
A
#
# COMPACT_ATOMS: atom_id res chain seq x y z
N MET A 1 -1.72 0.69 15.19
CA MET A 1 -0.80 0.01 16.13
C MET A 1 0.68 0.29 15.88
N LEU A 2 1.07 0.73 14.71
CA LEU A 2 2.45 1.13 14.36
C LEU A 2 3.08 2.13 15.36
N PHE A 3 2.29 3.07 15.83
CA PHE A 3 2.78 4.14 16.73
C PHE A 3 3.05 3.72 18.18
N ARG A 4 2.63 2.54 18.61
CA ARG A 4 2.92 2.05 19.98
C ARG A 4 4.38 1.73 20.22
N SER A 5 5.20 1.68 19.16
CA SER A 5 6.64 1.50 19.26
C SER A 5 7.40 2.76 19.71
N TYR A 6 6.76 3.92 19.73
CA TYR A 6 7.39 5.18 20.12
C TYR A 6 7.02 5.54 21.57
N LYS A 7 8.03 5.70 22.42
CA LYS A 7 7.84 5.97 23.86
C LYS A 7 7.18 7.32 24.16
N ASN A 8 7.32 8.29 23.27
CA ASN A 8 6.78 9.64 23.42
C ASN A 8 5.38 9.80 22.82
N ILE A 9 4.78 8.74 22.28
CA ILE A 9 3.42 8.76 21.75
C ILE A 9 2.48 8.03 22.71
N LYS A 10 1.46 8.74 23.18
CA LYS A 10 0.42 8.18 24.05
C LYS A 10 -0.89 8.04 23.27
N PHE A 11 -1.41 6.83 23.25
CA PHE A 11 -2.73 6.54 22.70
C PHE A 11 -3.78 6.71 23.78
N ILE A 12 -4.82 7.44 23.46
CA ILE A 12 -5.97 7.66 24.31
C ILE A 12 -7.23 7.06 23.69
N LYS A 13 -8.19 6.70 24.55
CA LYS A 13 -9.47 6.16 24.08
C LYS A 13 -10.24 7.28 23.37
N PRO A 14 -10.86 7.03 22.20
CA PRO A 14 -11.74 8.00 21.57
C PRO A 14 -12.83 8.50 22.54
N GLY A 15 -13.08 9.80 22.54
CA GLY A 15 -14.04 10.44 23.45
C GLY A 15 -13.51 10.75 24.85
N SER A 16 -12.25 10.40 25.16
CA SER A 16 -11.62 10.81 26.42
C SER A 16 -11.28 12.28 26.42
N SER A 17 -11.49 12.98 27.54
CA SER A 17 -11.03 14.35 27.76
C SER A 17 -9.57 14.38 28.18
N HIS A 18 -8.77 15.19 27.50
CA HIS A 18 -7.35 15.42 27.82
C HIS A 18 -7.01 16.89 27.71
N THR A 19 -6.22 17.39 28.66
CA THR A 19 -5.60 18.71 28.53
C THR A 19 -4.43 18.62 27.58
N CYS A 20 -4.45 19.45 26.53
CA CYS A 20 -3.40 19.53 25.53
C CYS A 20 -3.20 20.98 25.08
N TYR A 21 -2.00 21.28 24.57
CA TYR A 21 -1.68 22.61 24.05
C TYR A 21 -2.43 22.91 22.76
N ALA A 22 -2.52 21.92 21.86
CA ALA A 22 -3.23 22.04 20.59
C ALA A 22 -3.82 20.70 20.16
N VAL A 23 -4.84 20.77 19.32
CA VAL A 23 -5.48 19.60 18.69
C VAL A 23 -5.44 19.76 17.18
N TYR A 24 -4.90 18.78 16.49
CA TYR A 24 -4.82 18.73 15.04
C TYR A 24 -5.59 17.53 14.51
N ARG A 25 -6.40 17.76 13.47
CA ARG A 25 -7.06 16.70 12.72
C ARG A 25 -6.18 16.37 11.51
N ILE A 26 -5.64 15.16 11.48
CA ILE A 26 -4.75 14.71 10.38
C ILE A 26 -5.53 13.77 9.48
N GLY A 27 -5.54 14.04 8.20
CA GLY A 27 -6.21 13.25 7.17
C GLY A 27 -6.83 14.14 6.08
N TRP A 28 -7.55 13.51 5.20
CA TRP A 28 -8.33 14.18 4.16
C TRP A 28 -9.77 14.32 4.64
N PHE A 29 -10.32 15.51 4.53
CA PHE A 29 -11.65 15.82 5.04
C PHE A 29 -12.53 16.41 3.95
N LYS A 30 -13.83 16.10 4.01
CA LYS A 30 -14.85 16.69 3.17
C LYS A 30 -15.64 17.74 3.95
N LYS A 31 -16.03 18.79 3.23
CA LYS A 31 -17.00 19.79 3.67
C LYS A 31 -18.02 19.94 2.55
N ASN A 32 -19.30 19.69 2.85
CA ASN A 32 -20.38 19.73 1.85
C ASN A 32 -20.08 18.90 0.60
N ASP A 33 -19.65 17.64 0.80
CA ASP A 33 -19.26 16.66 -0.24
C ASP A 33 -18.06 17.04 -1.13
N THR A 34 -17.43 18.18 -0.90
CA THR A 34 -16.19 18.56 -1.54
C THR A 34 -15.00 18.35 -0.60
N TRP A 35 -13.82 18.08 -1.17
CA TRP A 35 -12.60 18.02 -0.36
C TRP A 35 -12.30 19.40 0.23
N ASP A 36 -12.04 19.43 1.55
CA ASP A 36 -11.66 20.66 2.24
C ASP A 36 -10.17 20.93 1.98
N ASP A 37 -9.89 21.84 1.07
CA ASP A 37 -8.54 22.33 0.74
C ASP A 37 -8.41 23.79 1.19
N SER A 38 -8.38 24.00 2.49
CA SER A 38 -8.20 25.30 3.12
C SER A 38 -6.82 25.43 3.76
N ASP A 39 -6.43 26.67 4.12
CA ASP A 39 -5.18 26.93 4.84
C ASP A 39 -5.06 26.16 6.17
N ARG A 40 -6.20 25.81 6.76
CA ARG A 40 -6.26 25.02 8.00
C ARG A 40 -6.18 23.52 7.76
N ASN A 41 -6.45 23.09 6.55
CA ASN A 41 -6.58 21.68 6.19
C ASN A 41 -6.28 21.49 4.69
N PRO A 42 -5.03 21.69 4.26
CA PRO A 42 -4.63 21.58 2.87
C PRO A 42 -4.75 20.14 2.40
N ASN A 43 -5.86 19.80 1.78
CA ASN A 43 -6.24 18.45 1.49
C ASN A 43 -5.81 17.95 0.13
N ARG A 44 -5.70 18.77 -0.85
CA ARG A 44 -5.23 18.52 -2.25
C ARG A 44 -5.03 17.03 -2.57
N VAL A 45 -6.06 16.23 -2.27
CA VAL A 45 -6.02 14.76 -2.22
C VAL A 45 -5.53 14.11 -3.52
N ASN A 46 -5.69 14.81 -4.64
CA ASN A 46 -5.28 14.34 -5.95
C ASN A 46 -3.81 14.68 -6.28
N ILE A 47 -3.18 15.55 -5.51
CA ILE A 47 -1.86 16.11 -5.81
C ILE A 47 -0.84 15.64 -4.79
N ILE A 48 -1.14 15.79 -3.50
CA ILE A 48 -0.20 15.51 -2.42
C ILE A 48 -0.54 14.20 -1.70
N PRO A 49 0.47 13.43 -1.28
CA PRO A 49 0.25 12.21 -0.50
C PRO A 49 -0.24 12.53 0.92
N LEU A 50 -0.90 11.55 1.54
CA LEU A 50 -1.46 11.70 2.90
C LEU A 50 -0.40 12.08 3.94
N GLN A 51 0.81 11.56 3.83
CA GLN A 51 1.92 11.89 4.74
C GLN A 51 2.34 13.36 4.63
N GLN A 52 2.33 13.96 3.43
CA GLN A 52 2.61 15.38 3.26
C GLN A 52 1.49 16.23 3.86
N THR A 53 0.23 15.85 3.64
CA THR A 53 -0.93 16.51 4.28
C THR A 53 -0.75 16.56 5.80
N SER A 54 -0.20 15.51 6.41
CA SER A 54 0.06 15.47 7.85
C SER A 54 1.10 16.52 8.27
N SER A 55 2.16 16.68 7.49
CA SER A 55 3.19 17.70 7.75
C SER A 55 2.65 19.12 7.57
N ASP A 56 1.90 19.35 6.50
CA ASP A 56 1.31 20.65 6.18
C ASP A 56 0.34 21.11 7.29
N ILE A 57 -0.53 20.23 7.77
CA ILE A 57 -1.45 20.54 8.88
C ILE A 57 -0.69 20.91 10.17
N LEU A 58 0.47 20.31 10.40
CA LEU A 58 1.31 20.60 11.56
C LEU A 58 2.24 21.79 11.36
N GLY A 59 2.24 22.41 10.18
CA GLY A 59 3.16 23.51 9.84
C GLY A 59 4.62 23.07 9.74
N LEU A 60 4.86 21.82 9.37
CA LEU A 60 6.19 21.22 9.24
C LEU A 60 6.58 21.07 7.78
N GLU A 61 7.86 21.24 7.47
CA GLU A 61 8.40 20.88 6.17
C GLU A 61 8.25 19.38 5.94
N TYR A 62 7.65 19.00 4.81
CA TYR A 62 7.53 17.58 4.45
C TYR A 62 8.90 17.00 4.08
N LYS A 63 9.25 15.93 4.76
CA LYS A 63 10.40 15.08 4.44
C LYS A 63 9.96 13.64 4.50
N GLU A 64 10.21 12.91 3.42
CA GLU A 64 10.01 11.46 3.45
C GLU A 64 11.13 10.81 4.25
N LEU A 65 10.80 10.36 5.44
CA LEU A 65 11.75 9.76 6.37
C LEU A 65 11.26 8.36 6.75
N ASN A 66 12.09 7.36 6.50
CA ASN A 66 11.88 6.04 7.05
C ASN A 66 12.56 5.94 8.41
N TYR A 67 11.80 6.17 9.47
CA TYR A 67 12.31 6.06 10.85
C TYR A 67 12.52 4.63 11.32
N GLY A 68 12.13 3.66 10.50
CA GLY A 68 12.04 2.27 10.93
C GLY A 68 10.95 2.05 11.98
N LEU A 69 10.78 0.80 12.35
CA LEU A 69 9.86 0.42 13.41
C LEU A 69 10.66 -0.11 14.59
N ASN A 70 10.44 0.45 15.79
CA ASN A 70 10.98 -0.11 17.02
C ASN A 70 10.19 -1.36 17.41
N LEU A 71 10.54 -2.48 16.79
CA LEU A 71 9.92 -3.78 17.03
C LEU A 71 10.84 -4.65 17.89
N PRO A 72 10.28 -5.61 18.66
CA PRO A 72 11.06 -6.69 19.25
C PRO A 72 11.85 -7.43 18.18
N LYS A 73 12.93 -8.14 18.58
CA LYS A 73 13.76 -8.91 17.64
C LYS A 73 12.88 -9.79 16.75
N LEU A 74 12.94 -9.53 15.45
CA LEU A 74 12.19 -10.29 14.46
C LEU A 74 12.88 -11.65 14.21
N LYS A 75 12.07 -12.70 14.09
CA LYS A 75 12.54 -14.06 13.87
C LYS A 75 12.15 -14.51 12.47
N ARG A 76 13.09 -15.16 11.77
CA ARG A 76 12.84 -15.75 10.45
C ARG A 76 11.81 -16.88 10.56
N PRO A 77 10.64 -16.78 9.91
CA PRO A 77 9.57 -17.78 10.05
C PRO A 77 9.79 -19.02 9.17
N ILE A 78 10.55 -18.89 8.08
CA ILE A 78 10.78 -19.93 7.07
C ILE A 78 12.27 -20.01 6.79
N LYS A 79 12.83 -21.23 6.74
CA LYS A 79 14.26 -21.45 6.46
C LYS A 79 14.62 -21.18 4.99
N GLN A 80 13.76 -21.61 4.08
CA GLN A 80 13.93 -21.44 2.62
C GLN A 80 13.89 -19.95 2.24
N LYS A 81 14.45 -19.61 1.10
CA LYS A 81 14.24 -18.29 0.51
C LYS A 81 12.77 -18.16 0.08
N TYR A 82 12.19 -17.01 0.32
CA TYR A 82 10.78 -16.80 0.01
C TYR A 82 10.46 -15.37 -0.39
N VAL A 83 9.36 -15.24 -1.11
CA VAL A 83 8.74 -13.97 -1.46
C VAL A 83 7.40 -13.82 -0.76
N VAL A 84 7.00 -12.59 -0.52
CA VAL A 84 5.71 -12.28 0.11
C VAL A 84 4.81 -11.56 -0.87
N PHE A 85 3.56 -12.05 -0.99
CA PHE A 85 2.50 -11.39 -1.73
C PHE A 85 1.49 -10.74 -0.78
N GLY A 86 1.16 -9.47 -1.03
CA GLY A 86 0.10 -8.72 -0.36
C GLY A 86 -1.06 -8.45 -1.33
N PRO A 87 -1.95 -9.43 -1.60
CA PRO A 87 -2.89 -9.39 -2.71
C PRO A 87 -4.13 -8.54 -2.47
N ASN A 88 -4.34 -8.01 -1.27
CA ASN A 88 -5.55 -7.29 -0.93
C ASN A 88 -5.33 -5.78 -0.78
N ALA A 89 -6.29 -5.03 -1.28
CA ALA A 89 -6.45 -3.62 -1.01
C ALA A 89 -7.85 -3.34 -0.43
N THR A 90 -8.06 -2.13 0.07
CA THR A 90 -9.37 -1.72 0.61
C THR A 90 -10.39 -1.51 -0.51
N SER A 91 -9.93 -1.08 -1.68
CA SER A 91 -10.78 -0.73 -2.83
C SER A 91 -10.58 -1.71 -3.98
N GLY A 92 -11.67 -2.17 -4.59
CA GLY A 92 -11.64 -3.08 -5.74
C GLY A 92 -10.89 -2.53 -6.95
N CYS A 93 -10.90 -1.20 -7.15
CA CYS A 93 -10.14 -0.56 -8.22
C CYS A 93 -8.61 -0.68 -8.08
N LYS A 94 -8.12 -1.10 -6.93
CA LYS A 94 -6.70 -1.37 -6.67
C LYS A 94 -6.34 -2.85 -6.72
N GLU A 95 -7.33 -3.74 -6.76
CA GLU A 95 -7.08 -5.18 -6.74
C GLU A 95 -6.56 -5.70 -8.08
N TRP A 96 -5.62 -6.59 -8.02
CA TRP A 96 -5.07 -7.29 -9.19
C TRP A 96 -5.77 -8.63 -9.37
N VAL A 97 -5.87 -9.12 -10.60
CA VAL A 97 -6.62 -10.34 -10.89
C VAL A 97 -5.97 -11.58 -10.30
N TYR A 98 -6.80 -12.49 -9.80
CA TYR A 98 -6.34 -13.71 -9.12
C TYR A 98 -5.40 -14.55 -9.96
N GLU A 99 -5.71 -14.73 -11.25
CA GLU A 99 -4.93 -15.52 -12.19
C GLU A 99 -3.49 -15.02 -12.34
N ASN A 100 -3.29 -13.72 -12.27
CA ASN A 100 -1.96 -13.13 -12.31
C ASN A 100 -1.16 -13.44 -11.04
N TRP A 101 -1.80 -13.44 -9.85
CA TRP A 101 -1.16 -13.88 -8.61
C TRP A 101 -0.75 -15.36 -8.67
N VAL A 102 -1.62 -16.22 -9.24
CA VAL A 102 -1.32 -17.64 -9.46
C VAL A 102 -0.13 -17.80 -10.40
N ASN A 103 -0.14 -17.11 -11.53
CA ASN A 103 0.94 -17.19 -12.51
C ASN A 103 2.27 -16.68 -11.94
N LEU A 104 2.24 -15.55 -11.22
CA LEU A 104 3.42 -15.01 -10.54
C LEU A 104 3.97 -16.00 -9.50
N SER A 105 3.09 -16.67 -8.76
CA SER A 105 3.52 -17.67 -7.77
C SER A 105 4.24 -18.86 -8.41
N LYS A 106 3.77 -19.33 -9.57
CA LYS A 106 4.44 -20.40 -10.34
C LYS A 106 5.84 -19.98 -10.78
N MET A 107 5.98 -18.77 -11.33
CA MET A 107 7.27 -18.23 -11.79
C MET A 107 8.30 -18.17 -10.64
N PHE A 108 7.91 -17.70 -9.45
CA PHE A 108 8.81 -17.69 -8.30
C PHE A 108 9.16 -19.09 -7.80
N LYS A 109 8.22 -20.02 -7.81
CA LYS A 109 8.48 -21.43 -7.44
C LYS A 109 9.46 -22.09 -8.39
N GLU A 110 9.36 -21.86 -9.69
CA GLU A 110 10.31 -22.34 -10.70
C GLU A 110 11.74 -21.82 -10.45
N LYS A 111 11.88 -20.65 -9.79
CA LYS A 111 13.16 -20.10 -9.34
C LYS A 111 13.57 -20.59 -7.93
N GLY A 112 12.83 -21.53 -7.36
CA GLY A 112 13.12 -22.13 -6.07
C GLY A 112 12.79 -21.25 -4.87
N TYR A 113 11.83 -20.33 -5.00
CA TYR A 113 11.30 -19.55 -3.87
C TYR A 113 10.05 -20.22 -3.30
N GLU A 114 9.91 -20.20 -1.99
CA GLU A 114 8.60 -20.34 -1.36
C GLU A 114 7.79 -19.05 -1.56
N VAL A 115 6.47 -19.19 -1.69
CA VAL A 115 5.56 -18.05 -1.82
C VAL A 115 4.67 -17.97 -0.60
N VAL A 116 4.72 -16.84 0.09
CA VAL A 116 3.89 -16.54 1.27
C VAL A 116 2.83 -15.52 0.89
N ILE A 117 1.58 -15.81 1.17
CA ILE A 117 0.45 -14.91 0.99
C ILE A 117 0.14 -14.27 2.34
N LEU A 118 0.34 -12.96 2.47
CA LEU A 118 -0.08 -12.19 3.65
C LEU A 118 -1.37 -11.43 3.37
N THR A 119 -2.40 -11.68 4.16
CA THR A 119 -3.69 -11.02 3.96
C THR A 119 -4.51 -10.97 5.25
N GLN A 120 -5.47 -10.03 5.33
CA GLN A 120 -6.49 -9.97 6.38
C GLN A 120 -7.76 -10.74 6.01
N LYS A 121 -7.94 -11.03 4.72
CA LYS A 121 -9.07 -11.81 4.20
C LYS A 121 -8.55 -13.17 3.75
N GLN A 122 -9.45 -14.15 3.69
CA GLN A 122 -9.11 -15.44 3.12
C GLN A 122 -8.80 -15.29 1.63
N PHE A 123 -7.54 -15.56 1.27
CA PHE A 123 -7.05 -15.58 -0.10
C PHE A 123 -6.05 -16.71 -0.21
N LYS A 124 -6.31 -17.69 -1.06
CA LYS A 124 -5.51 -18.90 -1.15
C LYS A 124 -5.06 -19.17 -2.57
N ILE A 125 -3.77 -19.45 -2.74
CA ILE A 125 -3.20 -20.03 -3.95
C ILE A 125 -2.67 -21.40 -3.59
N GLU A 126 -2.96 -22.40 -4.40
CA GLU A 126 -2.52 -23.78 -4.15
C GLU A 126 -0.98 -23.86 -4.11
N GLY A 127 -0.48 -24.65 -3.16
CA GLY A 127 0.93 -24.84 -2.96
C GLY A 127 1.68 -23.62 -2.43
N THR A 128 1.02 -22.61 -1.87
CA THR A 128 1.63 -21.47 -1.18
C THR A 128 1.39 -21.53 0.32
N ILE A 129 2.17 -20.79 1.08
CA ILE A 129 2.00 -20.63 2.52
C ILE A 129 1.04 -19.46 2.74
N ASN A 130 -0.14 -19.78 3.27
CA ASN A 130 -1.18 -18.75 3.48
C ASN A 130 -1.19 -18.32 4.95
N VAL A 131 -0.98 -17.03 5.18
CA VAL A 131 -0.94 -16.39 6.49
C VAL A 131 -1.99 -15.29 6.51
N TRP A 132 -3.05 -15.47 7.27
CA TRP A 132 -4.14 -14.50 7.38
C TRP A 132 -4.55 -14.25 8.83
N GLY A 133 -5.07 -13.04 9.08
CA GLY A 133 -5.61 -12.68 10.41
C GLY A 133 -4.57 -12.64 11.53
N GLU A 134 -3.30 -12.72 11.18
CA GLU A 134 -2.21 -12.78 12.13
C GLU A 134 -1.90 -11.41 12.75
N SER A 135 -1.25 -11.46 13.90
CA SER A 135 -0.81 -10.27 14.60
C SER A 135 0.21 -9.48 13.76
N PHE A 136 0.24 -8.17 13.98
CA PHE A 136 1.21 -7.27 13.35
C PHE A 136 2.66 -7.76 13.48
N HIS A 137 3.04 -8.32 14.64
CA HIS A 137 4.39 -8.81 14.87
C HIS A 137 4.71 -10.05 14.00
N VAL A 138 3.76 -10.97 13.84
CA VAL A 138 3.90 -12.14 12.96
C VAL A 138 4.04 -11.69 11.51
N VAL A 139 3.18 -10.77 11.05
CA VAL A 139 3.27 -10.20 9.70
C VAL A 139 4.63 -9.53 9.46
N ALA A 140 5.12 -8.74 10.44
CA ALA A 140 6.43 -8.09 10.35
C ALA A 140 7.59 -9.10 10.26
N ASN A 141 7.52 -10.26 10.92
CA ASN A 141 8.52 -11.32 10.78
C ASN A 141 8.60 -11.82 9.33
N TYR A 142 7.47 -12.07 8.69
CA TYR A 142 7.44 -12.52 7.29
C TYR A 142 7.98 -11.45 6.35
N LEU A 143 7.57 -10.20 6.49
CA LEU A 143 8.02 -9.09 5.63
C LEU A 143 9.52 -8.83 5.78
N HIS A 144 10.02 -8.76 7.01
CA HIS A 144 11.42 -8.42 7.29
C HIS A 144 12.40 -9.42 6.67
N HIS A 145 12.06 -10.70 6.68
CA HIS A 145 12.94 -11.77 6.22
C HIS A 145 12.66 -12.25 4.79
N ALA A 146 11.68 -11.65 4.11
CA ALA A 146 11.42 -11.94 2.70
C ALA A 146 12.55 -11.42 1.80
N GLU A 147 12.84 -12.14 0.73
CA GLU A 147 13.73 -11.65 -0.33
C GLU A 147 13.04 -10.51 -1.10
N HIS A 148 11.78 -10.71 -1.47
CA HIS A 148 10.97 -9.69 -2.14
C HIS A 148 9.58 -9.60 -1.52
N PHE A 149 9.04 -8.38 -1.50
CA PHE A 149 7.63 -8.12 -1.21
C PHE A 149 6.95 -7.54 -2.44
N ILE A 150 5.84 -8.14 -2.84
CA ILE A 150 5.00 -7.70 -3.96
C ILE A 150 3.59 -7.42 -3.41
N GLY A 151 3.14 -6.19 -3.58
CA GLY A 151 1.84 -5.79 -3.05
C GLY A 151 1.12 -4.76 -3.91
N LEU A 152 0.03 -4.26 -3.36
CA LEU A 152 -0.82 -3.22 -3.93
C LEU A 152 -0.63 -1.91 -3.16
N GLY A 153 -1.22 -0.81 -3.60
CA GLY A 153 -1.30 0.44 -2.83
C GLY A 153 -2.12 0.25 -1.53
N SER A 154 -1.54 -0.40 -0.53
CA SER A 154 -2.20 -0.86 0.70
C SER A 154 -1.31 -0.76 1.93
N GLY A 155 -1.90 -0.99 3.11
CA GLY A 155 -1.20 -0.94 4.40
C GLY A 155 -0.01 -1.90 4.52
N LEU A 156 -0.04 -3.05 3.85
CA LEU A 156 1.10 -3.99 3.85
C LEU A 156 2.32 -3.43 3.12
N SER A 157 2.12 -2.70 2.03
CA SER A 157 3.20 -2.00 1.32
C SER A 157 3.86 -0.94 2.19
N TRP A 158 3.06 -0.19 2.94
CA TRP A 158 3.56 0.80 3.89
C TRP A 158 4.32 0.14 5.05
N LEU A 159 3.83 -1.00 5.53
CA LEU A 159 4.50 -1.76 6.57
C LEU A 159 5.84 -2.30 6.09
N ASN A 160 5.89 -2.90 4.90
CA ASN A 160 7.13 -3.42 4.32
C ASN A 160 8.18 -2.31 4.15
N TRP A 161 7.78 -1.17 3.61
CA TRP A 161 8.62 0.01 3.48
C TRP A 161 9.14 0.51 4.84
N SER A 162 8.27 0.54 5.87
CA SER A 162 8.65 0.97 7.22
C SER A 162 9.63 0.02 7.92
N LEU A 163 9.76 -1.22 7.44
CA LEU A 163 10.77 -2.18 7.87
C LEU A 163 12.11 -2.01 7.13
N GLY A 164 12.23 -0.98 6.29
CA GLY A 164 13.42 -0.71 5.48
C GLY A 164 13.55 -1.63 4.27
N LYS A 165 12.49 -2.35 3.89
CA LYS A 165 12.52 -3.32 2.79
C LYS A 165 12.02 -2.69 1.49
N HIS A 166 12.62 -3.10 0.37
CA HIS A 166 12.16 -2.70 -0.95
C HIS A 166 10.73 -3.18 -1.20
N THR A 167 9.90 -2.31 -1.77
CA THR A 167 8.48 -2.59 -2.04
C THR A 167 8.22 -2.58 -3.55
N PHE A 168 7.83 -3.71 -4.11
CA PHE A 168 7.28 -3.77 -5.46
C PHE A 168 5.77 -3.60 -5.39
N MET A 169 5.28 -2.49 -5.96
CA MET A 169 3.88 -2.09 -5.87
C MET A 169 3.21 -2.17 -7.23
N ILE A 170 2.25 -3.07 -7.40
CA ILE A 170 1.39 -3.14 -8.57
C ILE A 170 0.32 -2.06 -8.43
N ASN A 171 0.41 -1.00 -9.22
CA ASN A 171 -0.49 0.15 -9.06
C ASN A 171 -0.63 0.99 -10.34
N GLY A 172 -1.73 0.85 -11.04
CA GLY A 172 -2.14 1.73 -12.13
C GLY A 172 -3.15 2.82 -11.72
N PHE A 173 -3.56 2.85 -10.44
CA PHE A 173 -4.61 3.73 -9.93
C PHE A 173 -4.10 5.14 -9.59
N SER A 174 -2.99 5.23 -8.88
CA SER A 174 -2.37 6.49 -8.45
C SER A 174 -0.93 6.62 -8.94
N ARG A 175 -0.46 7.86 -9.11
CA ARG A 175 0.92 8.15 -9.53
C ARG A 175 1.91 7.77 -8.44
N GLU A 176 3.14 7.52 -8.85
CA GLU A 176 4.26 7.22 -7.96
C GLU A 176 4.44 8.32 -6.90
N SER A 177 4.33 9.59 -7.28
CA SER A 177 4.43 10.73 -6.36
C SER A 177 3.41 10.70 -5.22
N HIS A 178 2.26 10.06 -5.43
CA HIS A 178 1.21 9.94 -4.42
C HIS A 178 1.45 8.79 -3.44
N GLU A 179 1.87 7.65 -3.97
CA GLU A 179 2.23 6.44 -3.21
C GLU A 179 3.74 6.35 -2.97
N GLY A 180 4.49 7.18 -3.70
CA GLY A 180 5.94 7.14 -3.80
C GLY A 180 6.62 7.33 -2.47
N ARG A 181 7.56 6.47 -2.28
CA ARG A 181 8.46 6.44 -1.15
C ARG A 181 9.80 5.95 -1.67
N SER A 182 10.86 6.50 -1.13
CA SER A 182 12.18 5.94 -1.36
C SER A 182 12.12 4.42 -1.15
N ASN A 183 12.85 3.66 -1.92
CA ASN A 183 12.86 2.20 -1.83
C ASN A 183 11.52 1.52 -2.21
N THR A 184 10.81 2.10 -3.19
CA THR A 184 9.60 1.52 -3.79
C THR A 184 9.71 1.54 -5.31
N THR A 185 9.36 0.43 -5.95
CA THR A 185 9.20 0.35 -7.41
C THR A 185 7.73 0.15 -7.74
N GLN A 186 7.13 1.13 -8.40
CA GLN A 186 5.76 1.03 -8.88
C GLN A 186 5.70 0.37 -10.24
N ILE A 187 4.84 -0.63 -10.38
CA ILE A 187 4.65 -1.40 -11.61
C ILE A 187 3.27 -1.09 -12.17
N PHE A 188 3.21 -0.54 -13.37
CA PHE A 188 1.97 -0.16 -14.05
C PHE A 188 2.06 -0.44 -15.57
N ASN A 189 0.94 -0.29 -16.28
CA ASN A 189 0.86 -0.53 -17.71
C ASN A 189 0.61 0.77 -18.49
N ASN A 190 1.62 1.28 -19.16
CA ASN A 190 1.56 2.52 -19.94
C ASN A 190 0.61 2.47 -21.15
N ASN A 191 0.21 1.27 -21.58
CA ASN A 191 -0.63 1.09 -22.77
C ASN A 191 -2.14 1.18 -22.43
N THR A 192 -2.49 1.60 -21.23
CA THR A 192 -3.86 1.74 -20.77
C THR A 192 -4.09 3.12 -20.16
N CYS A 193 -5.35 3.47 -19.83
CA CYS A 193 -5.58 4.60 -18.93
C CYS A 193 -4.98 4.27 -17.56
N ILE A 194 -4.27 5.23 -16.97
CA ILE A 194 -3.60 5.09 -15.67
C ILE A 194 -3.78 6.37 -14.86
N PHE A 195 -3.65 6.23 -13.53
CA PHE A 195 -3.53 7.35 -12.58
C PHE A 195 -4.76 8.27 -12.51
N CYS A 196 -5.96 7.70 -12.71
CA CYS A 196 -7.21 8.46 -12.62
C CYS A 196 -7.40 9.14 -11.25
N TRP A 197 -6.83 8.61 -10.18
CA TRP A 197 -6.84 9.22 -8.86
C TRP A 197 -6.20 10.62 -8.85
N ASN A 198 -5.13 10.78 -9.62
CA ASN A 198 -4.34 12.02 -9.68
C ASN A 198 -4.72 12.92 -10.87
N ASP A 199 -5.78 12.58 -11.60
CA ASP A 199 -6.27 13.37 -12.71
C ASP A 199 -7.39 14.31 -12.21
N GLU A 200 -7.14 15.61 -12.29
CA GLU A 200 -8.05 16.65 -11.79
C GLU A 200 -9.38 16.72 -12.56
N VAL A 201 -9.45 16.11 -13.74
CA VAL A 201 -10.68 16.00 -14.53
C VAL A 201 -11.71 15.08 -13.85
N PHE A 202 -11.22 14.13 -13.03
CA PHE A 202 -12.09 13.15 -12.38
C PHE A 202 -12.30 13.47 -10.91
N THR A 203 -13.54 13.55 -10.48
CA THR A 203 -13.88 13.61 -9.05
C THR A 203 -14.00 12.21 -8.48
N PHE A 204 -13.19 11.90 -7.47
CA PHE A 204 -13.25 10.60 -6.79
C PHE A 204 -14.53 10.49 -5.97
N ASP A 205 -15.32 9.46 -6.25
CA ASP A 205 -16.46 9.08 -5.42
C ASP A 205 -15.98 8.16 -4.27
N SER A 206 -15.90 8.71 -3.08
CA SER A 206 -15.47 7.97 -1.88
C SER A 206 -16.47 6.90 -1.41
N GLY A 207 -17.68 6.87 -1.95
CA GLY A 207 -18.67 5.82 -1.72
C GLY A 207 -18.54 4.64 -2.68
N ASP A 208 -17.86 4.84 -3.79
CA ASP A 208 -17.65 3.82 -4.82
C ASP A 208 -16.32 3.08 -4.67
N TRP A 209 -16.32 1.99 -3.94
CA TRP A 209 -15.13 1.14 -3.77
C TRP A 209 -14.63 0.47 -5.05
N ASP A 210 -15.44 0.55 -6.11
CA ASP A 210 -15.17 0.01 -7.43
C ASP A 210 -15.05 1.12 -8.49
N TRP A 211 -14.59 2.29 -8.05
CA TRP A 211 -14.51 3.50 -8.85
C TRP A 211 -13.61 3.36 -10.08
N CYS A 212 -14.15 3.67 -11.23
CA CYS A 212 -13.45 3.71 -12.51
C CYS A 212 -14.08 4.77 -13.42
N PRO A 213 -13.60 6.03 -13.43
CA PRO A 213 -14.28 7.14 -14.11
C PRO A 213 -14.37 6.95 -15.63
N VAL A 214 -13.41 6.22 -16.23
CA VAL A 214 -13.34 6.03 -17.68
C VAL A 214 -14.18 4.84 -18.16
N TYR A 215 -14.17 3.73 -17.42
CA TYR A 215 -14.74 2.46 -17.88
C TYR A 215 -15.67 1.78 -16.88
N LYS A 216 -16.26 2.52 -15.93
CA LYS A 216 -17.22 1.96 -14.96
C LYS A 216 -18.33 1.19 -15.68
N GLY A 217 -18.56 -0.06 -15.30
CA GLY A 217 -19.58 -0.93 -15.89
C GLY A 217 -19.28 -1.45 -17.29
N LYS A 218 -18.08 -1.21 -17.83
CA LYS A 218 -17.65 -1.69 -19.15
C LYS A 218 -16.61 -2.81 -19.02
N GLU A 219 -16.40 -3.57 -20.09
CA GLU A 219 -15.43 -4.67 -20.15
C GLU A 219 -14.01 -4.23 -19.71
N LYS A 220 -13.61 -3.01 -20.06
CA LYS A 220 -12.30 -2.44 -19.72
C LYS A 220 -12.23 -1.82 -18.31
N GLN A 221 -13.22 -2.02 -17.46
CA GLN A 221 -13.18 -1.52 -16.08
C GLN A 221 -11.91 -2.03 -15.36
N HIS A 222 -11.18 -1.12 -14.73
CA HIS A 222 -9.91 -1.35 -14.05
C HIS A 222 -8.81 -1.96 -14.94
N ILE A 223 -8.82 -1.71 -16.26
CA ILE A 223 -7.79 -2.21 -17.18
C ILE A 223 -6.39 -1.73 -16.78
N CYS A 224 -6.27 -0.58 -16.12
CA CYS A 224 -5.02 -0.06 -15.56
C CYS A 224 -4.38 -1.01 -14.57
N GLN A 225 -5.17 -1.77 -13.83
CA GLN A 225 -4.71 -2.75 -12.84
C GLN A 225 -4.70 -4.16 -13.43
N ARG A 226 -5.81 -4.56 -14.07
CA ARG A 226 -5.99 -5.89 -14.66
C ARG A 226 -5.05 -6.17 -15.82
N GLY A 227 -4.66 -5.14 -16.56
CA GLY A 227 -3.74 -5.22 -17.72
C GLY A 227 -2.25 -5.30 -17.36
N ILE A 228 -1.89 -5.31 -16.07
CA ILE A 228 -0.52 -5.57 -15.63
C ILE A 228 -0.33 -7.09 -15.58
N THR A 229 0.54 -7.64 -16.43
CA THR A 229 0.75 -9.09 -16.50
C THR A 229 1.69 -9.59 -15.42
N ALA A 230 1.54 -10.87 -15.03
CA ALA A 230 2.45 -11.53 -14.09
C ALA A 230 3.90 -11.53 -14.59
N LEU A 231 4.11 -11.72 -15.89
CA LEU A 231 5.44 -11.68 -16.51
C LEU A 231 6.09 -10.30 -16.32
N LYS A 232 5.37 -9.21 -16.61
CA LYS A 232 5.89 -7.85 -16.40
C LYS A 232 6.30 -7.61 -14.95
N VAL A 233 5.51 -8.07 -13.99
CA VAL A 233 5.83 -7.96 -12.57
C VAL A 233 7.07 -8.77 -12.23
N PHE A 234 7.14 -10.01 -12.68
CA PHE A 234 8.26 -10.90 -12.43
C PHE A 234 9.57 -10.34 -13.01
N ASP A 235 9.57 -9.92 -14.28
CA ASP A 235 10.75 -9.36 -14.95
C ASP A 235 11.25 -8.09 -14.24
N CYS A 236 10.33 -7.20 -13.85
CA CYS A 236 10.67 -6.01 -13.10
C CYS A 236 11.41 -6.34 -11.80
N ILE A 237 10.94 -7.34 -11.05
CA ILE A 237 11.54 -7.74 -9.78
C ILE A 237 12.93 -8.35 -10.00
N MET A 238 13.05 -9.23 -10.99
CA MET A 238 14.30 -9.97 -11.24
C MET A 238 15.39 -9.09 -11.85
N THR A 239 15.04 -7.97 -12.47
CA THR A 239 16.00 -7.03 -13.08
C THR A 239 16.33 -5.82 -12.20
N THR A 240 15.58 -5.58 -11.14
CA THR A 240 15.85 -4.48 -10.19
C THR A 240 17.05 -4.81 -9.31
N PRO A 241 18.12 -4.01 -9.30
CA PRO A 241 19.24 -4.18 -8.37
C PRO A 241 18.77 -4.07 -6.91
N GLN A 242 19.32 -4.90 -6.05
CA GLN A 242 19.04 -4.91 -4.59
C GLN A 242 20.15 -4.23 -3.80
#